data_d448115fc3136da2e556128cf947dff8
#
_entry.id   d448115fc3136da2e556128cf947dff8
#
_cell.length_a   1.000
_cell.length_b   1.000
_cell.length_c   1.000
_cell.angle_alpha   90.00
_cell.angle_beta   90.00
_cell.angle_gamma   90.00
#
_symmetry.space_group_name_H-M   'P 1'
#
loop_
_entity.id
_entity.type
_entity.pdbx_description
1 polymer ?
#
loop_
_entity_poly.entity_id
_entity_poly.type
_entity_poly.pdbx_seq_one_letter_code
_entity_poly.pdbx_strand_id
1 'polypeptide(L)'
;MKIFKKKNPKQLTDSLEKTRSSFFGQLGYLFRNTELDDDFWEDLEDTLISADTGIAVAENVVSNLKEIVRTKKISSSQQCLKELREELLKILKLNKLNLDEEIEKPAVFVMVGVNGVGKTTSIAKL
;
A
#
# COMPACT_ATOMS: atom_id res chain seq x y z
N MET A 1 -19.34 -20.37 15.77
CA MET A 1 -19.46 -19.19 16.68
C MET A 1 -18.87 -18.00 15.95
N LYS A 2 -19.70 -17.12 15.35
CA LYS A 2 -19.25 -15.95 14.57
C LYS A 2 -18.86 -14.82 15.52
N ILE A 3 -17.59 -14.68 15.89
CA ILE A 3 -17.08 -13.65 16.80
C ILE A 3 -16.52 -12.43 16.06
N PHE A 4 -16.46 -12.42 14.74
CA PHE A 4 -15.98 -11.27 14.00
C PHE A 4 -17.10 -10.28 13.71
N LYS A 5 -17.32 -9.30 14.62
CA LYS A 5 -17.97 -8.04 14.27
C LYS A 5 -17.07 -7.33 13.25
N LYS A 6 -17.49 -7.28 11.98
CA LYS A 6 -16.90 -6.41 10.96
C LYS A 6 -16.71 -5.02 11.58
N LYS A 7 -15.46 -4.60 11.80
CA LYS A 7 -15.15 -3.24 12.25
C LYS A 7 -15.78 -2.28 11.24
N ASN A 8 -16.53 -1.31 11.74
CA ASN A 8 -17.22 -0.32 10.92
C ASN A 8 -16.16 0.38 10.03
N PRO A 9 -16.28 0.36 8.68
CA PRO A 9 -15.27 0.94 7.80
C PRO A 9 -14.96 2.41 8.12
N LYS A 10 -15.87 3.14 8.73
CA LYS A 10 -15.66 4.51 9.22
C LYS A 10 -14.56 4.63 10.28
N GLN A 11 -14.48 3.70 11.25
CA GLN A 11 -13.44 3.76 12.30
C GLN A 11 -12.02 3.49 11.78
N LEU A 12 -11.88 2.72 10.71
CA LEU A 12 -10.58 2.49 10.04
C LEU A 12 -10.16 3.72 9.23
N THR A 13 -11.10 4.38 8.55
CA THR A 13 -10.81 5.63 7.82
C THR A 13 -10.36 6.75 8.73
N ASP A 14 -11.01 6.93 9.88
CA ASP A 14 -10.68 7.99 10.85
C ASP A 14 -9.30 7.81 11.47
N SER A 15 -8.89 6.56 11.76
CA SER A 15 -7.56 6.28 12.32
C SER A 15 -6.40 6.44 11.32
N LEU A 16 -6.70 6.39 10.03
CA LEU A 16 -5.73 6.55 8.94
C LEU A 16 -5.77 7.94 8.29
N GLU A 17 -6.60 8.85 8.80
CA GLU A 17 -6.87 10.14 8.18
C GLU A 17 -5.60 11.01 8.06
N LYS A 18 -4.73 11.01 9.08
CA LYS A 18 -3.46 11.77 9.03
C LYS A 18 -2.49 11.20 7.99
N THR A 19 -2.30 9.89 7.95
CA THR A 19 -1.43 9.23 6.97
C THR A 19 -1.99 9.40 5.56
N ARG A 20 -3.31 9.26 5.43
CA ARG A 20 -4.03 9.42 4.18
C ARG A 20 -3.93 10.84 3.65
N SER A 21 -4.15 11.85 4.48
CA SER A 21 -4.12 13.27 4.05
C SER A 21 -2.70 13.70 3.64
N SER A 22 -1.66 13.24 4.33
CA SER A 22 -0.26 13.56 4.00
C SER A 22 0.16 12.89 2.69
N PHE A 23 0.07 11.58 2.59
CA PHE A 23 0.51 10.82 1.41
C PHE A 23 -0.31 11.13 0.16
N PHE A 24 -1.64 11.07 0.26
CA PHE A 24 -2.50 11.37 -0.90
C PHE A 24 -2.50 12.85 -1.26
N GLY A 25 -2.21 13.75 -0.31
CA GLY A 25 -1.98 15.16 -0.58
C GLY A 25 -0.75 15.38 -1.47
N GLN A 26 0.37 14.75 -1.14
CA GLN A 26 1.61 14.79 -1.92
C GLN A 26 1.43 14.15 -3.30
N LEU A 27 0.87 12.95 -3.37
CA LEU A 27 0.53 12.32 -4.65
C LEU A 27 -0.43 13.19 -5.49
N GLY A 28 -1.47 13.73 -4.86
CA GLY A 28 -2.42 14.59 -5.55
C GLY A 28 -1.78 15.87 -6.10
N TYR A 29 -0.78 16.42 -5.44
CA TYR A 29 0.02 17.54 -5.92
C TYR A 29 0.89 17.11 -7.10
N LEU A 30 1.66 16.05 -6.95
CA LEU A 30 2.56 15.51 -7.97
C LEU A 30 1.83 15.18 -9.29
N PHE A 31 0.64 14.61 -9.20
CA PHE A 31 -0.17 14.24 -10.38
C PHE A 31 -1.08 15.37 -10.90
N ARG A 32 -0.98 16.60 -10.36
CA ARG A 32 -1.70 17.77 -10.87
C ARG A 32 -0.95 18.43 -12.01
N ASN A 33 -1.32 18.10 -13.25
CA ASN A 33 -0.81 18.78 -14.45
C ASN A 33 0.72 18.78 -14.62
N THR A 34 1.40 17.78 -14.08
CA THR A 34 2.84 17.62 -14.23
C THR A 34 3.11 16.77 -15.46
N GLU A 35 4.09 17.13 -16.26
CA GLU A 35 4.63 16.28 -17.32
C GLU A 35 5.34 15.08 -16.66
N LEU A 36 5.37 13.94 -17.35
CA LEU A 36 6.01 12.73 -16.87
C LEU A 36 7.51 12.74 -17.25
N ASP A 37 8.22 13.77 -16.74
CA ASP A 37 9.65 14.00 -16.92
C ASP A 37 10.50 13.29 -15.84
N ASP A 38 11.81 13.50 -15.86
CA ASP A 38 12.70 12.85 -14.92
C ASP A 38 12.47 13.35 -13.49
N ASP A 39 12.19 14.65 -13.30
CA ASP A 39 11.91 15.25 -12.00
C ASP A 39 10.63 14.63 -11.38
N PHE A 40 9.59 14.39 -12.22
CA PHE A 40 8.38 13.70 -11.78
C PHE A 40 8.68 12.31 -11.20
N TRP A 41 9.58 11.56 -11.84
CA TRP A 41 9.88 10.20 -11.39
C TRP A 41 10.69 10.17 -10.11
N GLU A 42 11.61 11.12 -9.92
CA GLU A 42 12.36 11.29 -8.67
C GLU A 42 11.42 11.68 -7.53
N ASP A 43 10.55 12.66 -7.73
CA ASP A 43 9.55 13.09 -6.75
C ASP A 43 8.57 11.96 -6.37
N LEU A 44 8.19 11.10 -7.33
CA LEU A 44 7.33 9.96 -7.06
C LEU A 44 8.03 8.93 -6.20
N GLU A 45 9.30 8.63 -6.48
CA GLU A 45 10.11 7.70 -5.71
C GLU A 45 10.29 8.19 -4.28
N ASP A 46 10.67 9.45 -4.10
CA ASP A 46 10.82 10.09 -2.80
C ASP A 46 9.52 10.11 -2.00
N THR A 47 8.39 10.35 -2.67
CA THR A 47 7.06 10.30 -2.06
C THR A 47 6.73 8.90 -1.55
N LEU A 48 7.05 7.86 -2.31
CA LEU A 48 6.84 6.46 -1.91
C LEU A 48 7.75 6.08 -0.73
N ILE A 49 9.03 6.45 -0.78
CA ILE A 49 10.00 6.20 0.31
C ILE A 49 9.55 6.91 1.59
N SER A 50 9.12 8.17 1.49
CA SER A 50 8.61 8.94 2.63
C SER A 50 7.34 8.35 3.25
N ALA A 51 6.59 7.56 2.47
CA ALA A 51 5.43 6.80 2.95
C ALA A 51 5.79 5.44 3.59
N ASP A 52 7.09 5.20 3.86
CA ASP A 52 7.62 4.00 4.51
C ASP A 52 7.39 2.70 3.70
N THR A 53 7.35 2.81 2.36
CA THR A 53 7.24 1.62 1.49
C THR A 53 8.53 0.80 1.42
N GLY A 54 9.65 1.40 1.79
CA GLY A 54 11.00 0.85 1.61
C GLY A 54 11.57 1.12 0.21
N ILE A 55 12.88 1.38 0.15
CA ILE A 55 13.59 1.80 -1.06
C ILE A 55 13.41 0.80 -2.21
N ALA A 56 13.67 -0.48 -1.97
CA ALA A 56 13.59 -1.51 -3.01
C ALA A 56 12.17 -1.65 -3.61
N VAL A 57 11.12 -1.41 -2.81
CA VAL A 57 9.73 -1.45 -3.30
C VAL A 57 9.43 -0.19 -4.11
N ALA A 58 9.87 0.98 -3.66
CA ALA A 58 9.69 2.24 -4.38
C ALA A 58 10.35 2.21 -5.76
N GLU A 59 11.64 1.82 -5.82
CA GLU A 59 12.38 1.65 -7.07
C GLU A 59 11.69 0.69 -8.05
N ASN A 60 11.22 -0.47 -7.57
CA ASN A 60 10.52 -1.44 -8.40
C ASN A 60 9.20 -0.89 -8.94
N VAL A 61 8.41 -0.21 -8.10
CA VAL A 61 7.14 0.40 -8.50
C VAL A 61 7.36 1.47 -9.57
N VAL A 62 8.33 2.36 -9.36
CA VAL A 62 8.66 3.44 -10.30
C VAL A 62 9.18 2.88 -11.62
N SER A 63 10.09 1.89 -11.57
CA SER A 63 10.63 1.23 -12.77
C SER A 63 9.52 0.56 -13.60
N ASN A 64 8.65 -0.22 -12.95
CA ASN A 64 7.52 -0.87 -13.62
C ASN A 64 6.56 0.17 -14.22
N LEU A 65 6.30 1.24 -13.49
CA LEU A 65 5.40 2.30 -13.96
C LEU A 65 5.96 3.05 -15.17
N LYS A 66 7.27 3.34 -15.18
CA LYS A 66 7.97 3.90 -16.36
C LYS A 66 7.80 3.01 -17.59
N GLU A 67 7.94 1.70 -17.42
CA GLU A 67 7.76 0.75 -18.51
C GLU A 67 6.30 0.71 -19.02
N ILE A 68 5.33 0.71 -18.11
CA ILE A 68 3.90 0.75 -18.45
C ILE A 68 3.57 2.03 -19.21
N VAL A 69 4.03 3.18 -18.74
CA VAL A 69 3.82 4.49 -19.37
C VAL A 69 4.38 4.50 -20.79
N ARG A 70 5.59 3.97 -20.99
CA ARG A 70 6.22 3.85 -22.30
C ARG A 70 5.45 2.92 -23.23
N THR A 71 5.08 1.72 -22.74
CA THR A 71 4.43 0.67 -23.54
C THR A 71 3.02 1.07 -23.95
N LYS A 72 2.25 1.64 -23.01
CA LYS A 72 0.88 2.10 -23.25
C LYS A 72 0.80 3.50 -23.87
N LYS A 73 1.96 4.17 -24.07
CA LYS A 73 2.05 5.55 -24.60
C LYS A 73 1.20 6.53 -23.78
N ILE A 74 1.27 6.41 -22.45
CA ILE A 74 0.54 7.29 -21.54
C ILE A 74 1.23 8.65 -21.51
N SER A 75 0.47 9.70 -21.80
CA SER A 75 0.93 11.11 -21.73
C SER A 75 0.26 11.90 -20.61
N SER A 76 -0.78 11.35 -19.98
CA SER A 76 -1.54 12.01 -18.93
C SER A 76 -1.13 11.52 -17.56
N SER A 77 -0.78 12.45 -16.66
CA SER A 77 -0.49 12.16 -15.25
C SER A 77 -1.64 11.45 -14.55
N GLN A 78 -2.89 11.76 -14.92
CA GLN A 78 -4.08 11.09 -14.39
C GLN A 78 -4.16 9.60 -14.78
N GLN A 79 -3.78 9.26 -16.01
CA GLN A 79 -3.70 7.86 -16.44
C GLN A 79 -2.53 7.15 -15.74
N CYS A 80 -1.40 7.82 -15.57
CA CYS A 80 -0.27 7.31 -14.83
C CYS A 80 -0.63 7.00 -13.36
N LEU A 81 -1.38 7.89 -12.68
CA LEU A 81 -1.88 7.64 -11.33
C LEU A 81 -2.77 6.38 -11.23
N LYS A 82 -3.57 6.12 -12.24
CA LYS A 82 -4.38 4.90 -12.30
C LYS A 82 -3.52 3.64 -12.38
N GLU A 83 -2.49 3.66 -13.23
CA GLU A 83 -1.55 2.54 -13.34
C GLU A 83 -0.74 2.33 -12.05
N LEU A 84 -0.29 3.42 -11.41
CA LEU A 84 0.35 3.35 -10.09
C LEU A 84 -0.52 2.63 -9.07
N ARG A 85 -1.80 2.97 -9.03
CA ARG A 85 -2.75 2.31 -8.14
C ARG A 85 -2.85 0.80 -8.41
N GLU A 86 -2.90 0.40 -9.67
CA GLU A 86 -2.96 -1.02 -10.04
C GLU A 86 -1.67 -1.76 -9.66
N GLU A 87 -0.49 -1.14 -9.84
CA GLU A 87 0.79 -1.72 -9.42
C GLU A 87 0.83 -1.93 -7.90
N LEU A 88 0.44 -0.93 -7.11
CA LEU A 88 0.38 -1.05 -5.66
C LEU A 88 -0.61 -2.13 -5.21
N LEU A 89 -1.77 -2.24 -5.88
CA LEU A 89 -2.75 -3.29 -5.60
C LEU A 89 -2.22 -4.70 -5.93
N LYS A 90 -1.41 -4.86 -6.96
CA LYS A 90 -0.77 -6.15 -7.27
C LYS A 90 0.12 -6.61 -6.12
N ILE A 91 0.97 -5.71 -5.60
CA ILE A 91 1.86 -6.02 -4.47
C ILE A 91 1.05 -6.46 -3.24
N LEU A 92 -0.04 -5.75 -2.94
CA LEU A 92 -0.91 -6.07 -1.79
C LEU A 92 -1.69 -7.39 -1.96
N LYS A 93 -2.01 -7.77 -3.20
CA LYS A 93 -2.74 -9.03 -3.47
C LYS A 93 -1.86 -10.28 -3.35
N LEU A 94 -0.56 -10.16 -3.60
CA LEU A 94 0.38 -11.28 -3.57
C LEU A 94 0.58 -11.87 -2.17
N ASN A 95 0.26 -11.12 -1.11
CA ASN A 95 0.51 -11.49 0.28
C ASN A 95 -0.75 -11.81 1.09
N LYS A 96 -1.83 -12.25 0.45
CA LYS A 96 -2.99 -12.74 1.21
C LYS A 96 -2.68 -14.13 1.77
N LEU A 97 -2.19 -14.18 2.99
CA LEU A 97 -2.32 -15.36 3.84
C LEU A 97 -3.79 -15.49 4.26
N ASN A 98 -4.52 -16.42 3.66
CA ASN A 98 -5.81 -16.83 4.19
C ASN A 98 -5.55 -17.76 5.37
N LEU A 99 -5.83 -17.30 6.57
CA LEU A 99 -5.77 -18.14 7.78
C LEU A 99 -6.82 -19.27 7.75
N ASP A 100 -7.79 -19.18 6.83
CA ASP A 100 -8.84 -20.18 6.60
C ASP A 100 -8.43 -21.29 5.59
N GLU A 101 -7.27 -21.16 4.92
CA GLU A 101 -6.74 -22.22 4.07
C GLU A 101 -6.27 -23.37 4.96
N GLU A 102 -6.42 -24.62 4.47
CA GLU A 102 -6.00 -25.84 5.18
C GLU A 102 -4.49 -25.80 5.47
N ILE A 103 -4.15 -25.27 6.64
CA ILE A 103 -2.79 -25.30 7.16
C ILE A 103 -2.57 -26.68 7.77
N GLU A 104 -1.46 -27.34 7.41
CA GLU A 104 -1.08 -28.62 8.02
C GLU A 104 -1.05 -28.50 9.55
N LYS A 105 -1.70 -29.43 10.22
CA LYS A 105 -1.80 -29.42 11.70
C LYS A 105 -0.61 -30.16 12.32
N PRO A 106 -0.03 -29.64 13.40
CA PRO A 106 -0.43 -28.43 14.15
C PRO A 106 0.07 -27.13 13.49
N ALA A 107 -0.81 -26.11 13.37
CA ALA A 107 -0.46 -24.77 12.93
C ALA A 107 0.09 -23.96 14.10
N VAL A 108 1.28 -23.39 13.95
CA VAL A 108 1.93 -22.56 14.97
C VAL A 108 2.02 -21.13 14.49
N PHE A 109 1.36 -20.20 15.21
CA PHE A 109 1.39 -18.78 14.94
C PHE A 109 2.22 -18.05 16.00
N VAL A 110 3.27 -17.34 15.58
CA VAL A 110 4.14 -16.57 16.46
C VAL A 110 3.85 -15.08 16.31
N MET A 111 3.37 -14.43 17.39
CA MET A 111 3.11 -13.00 17.41
C MET A 111 4.34 -12.26 17.96
N VAL A 112 4.94 -11.42 17.12
CA VAL A 112 6.15 -10.65 17.44
C VAL A 112 5.82 -9.15 17.48
N GLY A 113 6.46 -8.44 18.41
CA GLY A 113 6.30 -6.98 18.54
C GLY A 113 6.79 -6.47 19.90
N VAL A 114 7.05 -5.16 20.00
CA VAL A 114 7.45 -4.49 21.25
C VAL A 114 6.29 -4.42 22.26
N ASN A 115 6.58 -4.06 23.51
CA ASN A 115 5.54 -3.95 24.53
C ASN A 115 4.52 -2.87 24.17
N GLY A 116 3.22 -3.15 24.42
CA GLY A 116 2.14 -2.21 24.16
C GLY A 116 1.60 -2.16 22.72
N VAL A 117 2.19 -2.84 21.75
CA VAL A 117 1.73 -2.81 20.33
C VAL A 117 0.44 -3.59 20.06
N GLY A 118 -0.14 -4.22 21.06
CA GLY A 118 -1.41 -4.93 20.90
C GLY A 118 -1.30 -6.41 20.51
N LYS A 119 -0.17 -7.10 20.78
CA LYS A 119 -0.01 -8.54 20.52
C LYS A 119 -1.15 -9.39 21.10
N THR A 120 -1.41 -9.26 22.40
CA THR A 120 -2.47 -9.99 23.10
C THR A 120 -3.86 -9.69 22.52
N THR A 121 -4.11 -8.42 22.16
CA THR A 121 -5.37 -8.01 21.53
C THR A 121 -5.54 -8.62 20.14
N SER A 122 -4.45 -8.78 19.39
CA SER A 122 -4.47 -9.42 18.07
C SER A 122 -4.71 -10.91 18.19
N ILE A 123 -4.03 -11.60 19.13
CA ILE A 123 -4.25 -13.04 19.39
C ILE A 123 -5.72 -13.31 19.79
N ALA A 124 -6.31 -12.44 20.62
CA ALA A 124 -7.71 -12.59 21.04
C ALA A 124 -8.73 -12.36 19.90
N LYS A 125 -8.29 -11.86 18.75
CA LYS A 125 -9.14 -11.62 17.56
C LYS A 125 -8.93 -12.64 16.44
N LEU A 126 -7.87 -13.44 16.51
CA LEU A 126 -7.61 -14.59 15.67
C LEU A 126 -8.40 -15.81 16.13
#